data_20e17915b64e2632b69f621ef934dc08
#
_entry.id   20e17915b64e2632b69f621ef934dc08
#
_cell.length_a   1.000
_cell.length_b   1.000
_cell.length_c   1.000
_cell.angle_alpha   90.00
_cell.angle_beta   90.00
_cell.angle_gamma   90.00
#
_symmetry.space_group_name_H-M   'P 1'
#
loop_
_entity.id
_entity.type
_entity.pdbx_description
1 polymer ?
#
loop_
_entity_poly.entity_id
_entity_poly.type
_entity_poly.pdbx_seq_one_letter_code
_entity_poly.pdbx_strand_id
1 'polypeptide(L)'
;MITIQLPVFNERFVVERLIDNIVTMDYPADKLEIQVLDDSTDDTTEVCKRKVEEYKSKGIDIVYIHRTNREGFKAGALRDGLHVAKGEFIAIFDADFLPHKDFLLKTVPYFKDAQ
;
A
#
# COMPACT_ATOMS: atom_id res chain seq x y z
N MET A 1 -8.58 7.83 -9.52
CA MET A 1 -8.18 6.72 -8.63
C MET A 1 -6.79 6.97 -8.06
N ILE A 2 -6.59 6.58 -6.81
CA ILE A 2 -5.31 6.69 -6.14
C ILE A 2 -4.77 5.30 -5.87
N THR A 3 -3.49 5.08 -6.13
CA THR A 3 -2.79 3.88 -5.72
C THR A 3 -1.90 4.20 -4.52
N ILE A 4 -2.08 3.46 -3.43
CA ILE A 4 -1.21 3.54 -2.26
C ILE A 4 -0.21 2.40 -2.35
N GLN A 5 1.08 2.73 -2.26
CA GLN A 5 2.15 1.73 -2.25
C GLN A 5 2.72 1.60 -0.85
N LEU A 6 2.73 0.38 -0.33
CA LEU A 6 3.27 0.04 0.99
C LEU A 6 4.47 -0.88 0.81
N PRO A 7 5.69 -0.33 0.68
CA PRO A 7 6.88 -1.17 0.60
C PRO A 7 7.19 -1.78 1.97
N VAL A 8 7.44 -3.09 2.01
CA VAL A 8 7.61 -3.85 3.25
C VAL A 8 8.86 -4.72 3.17
N PHE A 9 9.66 -4.73 4.24
CA PHE A 9 10.79 -5.63 4.36
C PHE A 9 11.02 -6.02 5.81
N ASN A 10 10.74 -7.29 6.15
CA ASN A 10 11.01 -7.88 7.47
C ASN A 10 10.49 -7.02 8.64
N GLU A 11 9.22 -6.61 8.55
CA GLU A 11 8.59 -5.69 9.52
C GLU A 11 7.26 -6.22 10.03
N ARG A 12 7.21 -7.51 10.42
CA ARG A 12 5.95 -8.17 10.72
C ARG A 12 5.13 -7.50 11.81
N PHE A 13 5.77 -6.93 12.83
CA PHE A 13 5.04 -6.28 13.94
C PHE A 13 4.47 -4.94 13.55
N VAL A 14 5.05 -4.30 12.53
CA VAL A 14 4.62 -2.98 12.07
C VAL A 14 3.61 -3.09 10.93
N VAL A 15 3.81 -4.05 10.01
CA VAL A 15 3.04 -4.14 8.78
C VAL A 15 1.56 -4.41 9.03
N GLU A 16 1.23 -5.25 10.02
CA GLU A 16 -0.16 -5.54 10.34
C GLU A 16 -0.90 -4.27 10.72
N ARG A 17 -0.30 -3.49 11.64
CA ARG A 17 -0.87 -2.21 12.07
C ARG A 17 -0.95 -1.21 10.92
N LEU A 18 0.06 -1.18 10.06
CA LEU A 18 0.07 -0.28 8.90
C LEU A 18 -1.08 -0.59 7.96
N ILE A 19 -1.26 -1.85 7.59
CA ILE A 19 -2.35 -2.25 6.69
C ILE A 19 -3.70 -1.94 7.33
N ASP A 20 -3.89 -2.29 8.60
CA ASP A 20 -5.13 -2.01 9.32
C ASP A 20 -5.44 -0.50 9.34
N ASN A 21 -4.41 0.33 9.50
CA ASN A 21 -4.58 1.77 9.49
C ASN A 21 -4.94 2.30 8.10
N ILE A 22 -4.25 1.84 7.07
CA ILE A 22 -4.46 2.31 5.69
C ILE A 22 -5.86 1.98 5.19
N VAL A 23 -6.39 0.78 5.48
CA VAL A 23 -7.72 0.39 5.01
C VAL A 23 -8.84 1.18 5.69
N THR A 24 -8.55 1.86 6.80
CA THR A 24 -9.53 2.70 7.49
C THR A 24 -9.51 4.15 7.02
N MET A 25 -8.67 4.50 6.05
CA MET A 25 -8.59 5.89 5.57
C MET A 25 -9.91 6.35 4.95
N ASP A 26 -10.27 7.59 5.25
CA ASP A 26 -11.49 8.22 4.72
C ASP A 26 -11.28 8.61 3.25
N TYR A 27 -11.54 7.67 2.35
CA TYR A 27 -11.48 7.91 0.92
C TYR A 27 -12.40 6.90 0.22
N PRO A 28 -13.11 7.28 -0.85
CA PRO A 28 -14.02 6.34 -1.51
C PRO A 28 -13.31 5.05 -1.94
N ALA A 29 -13.85 3.91 -1.50
CA ALA A 29 -13.22 2.61 -1.74
C ALA A 29 -13.07 2.28 -3.23
N ASP A 30 -14.00 2.75 -4.06
CA ASP A 30 -13.97 2.52 -5.51
C ASP A 30 -12.93 3.40 -6.22
N LYS A 31 -12.28 4.32 -5.50
CA LYS A 31 -11.28 5.22 -6.04
C LYS A 31 -9.91 4.99 -5.40
N LEU A 32 -9.74 3.87 -4.71
CA LEU A 32 -8.53 3.58 -3.95
C LEU A 32 -8.05 2.17 -4.26
N GLU A 33 -6.80 2.04 -4.62
CA GLU A 33 -6.10 0.77 -4.76
C GLU A 33 -4.93 0.74 -3.78
N ILE A 34 -4.74 -0.38 -3.09
CA ILE A 34 -3.63 -0.56 -2.15
C ILE A 34 -2.71 -1.66 -2.67
N GLN A 35 -1.42 -1.37 -2.79
CA GLN A 35 -0.40 -2.34 -3.16
C GLN A 35 0.49 -2.62 -1.96
N VAL A 36 0.51 -3.87 -1.52
CA VAL A 36 1.48 -4.33 -0.50
C VAL A 36 2.66 -4.93 -1.26
N LEU A 37 3.78 -4.21 -1.25
CA LEU A 37 4.98 -4.57 -2.00
C LEU A 37 5.98 -5.20 -1.04
N ASP A 38 5.98 -6.54 -0.98
CA ASP A 38 6.69 -7.29 0.04
C ASP A 38 7.97 -7.93 -0.51
N ASP A 39 9.12 -7.46 -0.02
CA ASP A 39 10.43 -8.02 -0.32
C ASP A 39 10.98 -8.85 0.85
N SER A 40 10.11 -9.20 1.82
CA SER A 40 10.53 -9.86 3.05
C SER A 40 11.07 -11.26 2.83
N THR A 41 11.99 -11.66 3.71
CA THR A 41 12.58 -13.00 3.73
C THR A 41 12.20 -13.78 4.98
N ASP A 42 11.47 -13.15 5.91
CA ASP A 42 11.01 -13.76 7.16
C ASP A 42 9.50 -14.02 7.13
N ASP A 43 8.88 -14.22 8.29
CA ASP A 43 7.45 -14.49 8.41
C ASP A 43 6.56 -13.26 8.19
N THR A 44 7.13 -12.09 7.91
CA THR A 44 6.37 -10.91 7.48
C THR A 44 5.52 -11.25 6.27
N THR A 45 6.03 -12.08 5.35
CA THR A 45 5.31 -12.53 4.16
C THR A 45 3.96 -13.16 4.51
N GLU A 46 3.94 -14.04 5.52
CA GLU A 46 2.69 -14.70 5.93
C GLU A 46 1.69 -13.70 6.51
N VAL A 47 2.18 -12.73 7.29
CA VAL A 47 1.32 -11.69 7.85
C VAL A 47 0.71 -10.84 6.74
N CYS A 48 1.52 -10.44 5.76
CA CYS A 48 1.05 -9.66 4.61
C CYS A 48 -0.03 -10.41 3.82
N LYS A 49 0.22 -11.69 3.50
CA LYS A 49 -0.73 -12.51 2.74
C LYS A 49 -2.05 -12.63 3.48
N ARG A 50 -2.01 -12.90 4.78
CA ARG A 50 -3.21 -13.05 5.60
C ARG A 50 -4.02 -11.77 5.61
N LYS A 51 -3.36 -10.62 5.81
CA LYS A 51 -4.03 -9.33 5.86
C LYS A 51 -4.64 -8.95 4.51
N VAL A 52 -3.92 -9.20 3.42
CA VAL A 52 -4.43 -8.90 2.09
C VAL A 52 -5.67 -9.75 1.79
N GLU A 53 -5.64 -11.05 2.11
CA GLU A 53 -6.80 -11.93 1.90
C GLU A 53 -7.98 -11.49 2.76
N GLU A 54 -7.73 -11.11 4.02
CA GLU A 54 -8.78 -10.63 4.91
C GLU A 54 -9.52 -9.43 4.31
N TYR A 55 -8.79 -8.43 3.84
CA TYR A 55 -9.40 -7.21 3.32
C TYR A 55 -9.96 -7.36 1.92
N LYS A 56 -9.36 -8.23 1.10
CA LYS A 56 -9.95 -8.57 -0.20
C LYS A 56 -11.33 -9.18 -0.02
N SER A 57 -11.48 -10.07 0.95
CA SER A 57 -12.77 -10.70 1.23
C SER A 57 -13.83 -9.71 1.69
N LYS A 58 -13.41 -8.55 2.18
CA LYS A 58 -14.30 -7.46 2.59
C LYS A 58 -14.58 -6.46 1.48
N GLY A 59 -14.10 -6.73 0.27
CA GLY A 59 -14.37 -5.87 -0.89
C GLY A 59 -13.38 -4.73 -1.09
N ILE A 60 -12.25 -4.72 -0.37
CA ILE A 60 -11.23 -3.69 -0.53
C ILE A 60 -10.32 -4.06 -1.69
N ASP A 61 -10.00 -3.08 -2.54
CA ASP A 61 -9.08 -3.26 -3.66
C ASP A 61 -7.63 -3.21 -3.15
N ILE A 62 -7.15 -4.35 -2.71
CA ILE A 62 -5.81 -4.51 -2.15
C ILE A 62 -5.13 -5.69 -2.84
N VAL A 63 -3.90 -5.49 -3.29
CA VAL A 63 -3.12 -6.52 -3.97
C VAL A 63 -1.80 -6.76 -3.24
N TYR A 64 -1.32 -7.99 -3.31
CA TYR A 64 -0.07 -8.41 -2.70
C TYR A 64 0.93 -8.76 -3.80
N ILE A 65 2.10 -8.11 -3.77
CA ILE A 65 3.18 -8.35 -4.72
C ILE A 65 4.42 -8.72 -3.93
N HIS A 66 4.91 -9.94 -4.10
CA HIS A 66 6.09 -10.44 -3.42
C HIS A 66 7.25 -10.58 -4.40
N ARG A 67 8.43 -10.12 -4.00
CA ARG A 67 9.65 -10.31 -4.78
C ARG A 67 10.66 -11.07 -3.94
N THR A 68 11.41 -11.98 -4.58
CA THR A 68 12.45 -12.75 -3.93
C THR A 68 13.84 -12.19 -4.18
N ASN A 69 14.03 -11.43 -5.27
CA ASN A 69 15.33 -10.97 -5.69
C ASN A 69 15.71 -9.57 -5.18
N ARG A 70 14.76 -8.80 -4.65
CA ARG A 70 14.96 -7.44 -4.16
C ARG A 70 15.76 -6.54 -5.10
N GLU A 71 15.65 -6.77 -6.41
CA GLU A 71 16.37 -5.96 -7.39
C GLU A 71 15.98 -4.49 -7.23
N GLY A 72 16.97 -3.62 -7.06
CA GLY A 72 16.74 -2.19 -6.81
C GLY A 72 16.22 -1.89 -5.41
N PHE A 73 16.14 -2.87 -4.51
CA PHE A 73 15.65 -2.72 -3.15
C PHE A 73 14.27 -2.06 -3.13
N LYS A 74 14.04 -1.09 -2.23
CA LYS A 74 12.77 -0.40 -2.11
C LYS A 74 12.38 0.30 -3.42
N ALA A 75 13.30 0.99 -4.06
CA ALA A 75 13.03 1.69 -5.32
C ALA A 75 12.58 0.72 -6.41
N GLY A 76 13.19 -0.46 -6.46
CA GLY A 76 12.77 -1.50 -7.41
C GLY A 76 11.38 -2.01 -7.14
N ALA A 77 11.03 -2.21 -5.87
CA ALA A 77 9.68 -2.65 -5.49
C ALA A 77 8.63 -1.62 -5.91
N LEU A 78 8.89 -0.34 -5.65
CA LEU A 78 7.98 0.74 -6.02
C LEU A 78 7.82 0.81 -7.55
N ARG A 79 8.92 0.67 -8.28
CA ARG A 79 8.90 0.66 -9.75
C ARG A 79 8.06 -0.49 -10.28
N ASP A 80 8.24 -1.70 -9.74
CA ASP A 80 7.49 -2.87 -10.19
C ASP A 80 6.00 -2.70 -9.91
N GLY A 81 5.66 -2.10 -8.77
CA GLY A 81 4.28 -1.79 -8.45
C GLY A 81 3.65 -0.80 -9.42
N LEU A 82 4.42 0.18 -9.91
CA LEU A 82 3.92 1.17 -10.87
C LEU A 82 3.47 0.52 -12.18
N HIS A 83 4.11 -0.57 -12.61
CA HIS A 83 3.73 -1.25 -13.85
C HIS A 83 2.32 -1.82 -13.81
N VAL A 84 1.78 -2.09 -12.63
CA VAL A 84 0.44 -2.68 -12.47
C VAL A 84 -0.52 -1.74 -11.72
N ALA A 85 -0.07 -0.54 -11.36
CA ALA A 85 -0.90 0.42 -10.64
C ALA A 85 -2.00 0.98 -11.54
N LYS A 86 -3.21 1.07 -11.01
CA LYS A 86 -4.38 1.61 -11.72
C LYS A 86 -4.59 3.09 -11.47
N GLY A 87 -4.01 3.63 -10.41
CA GLY A 87 -4.24 5.00 -10.00
C GLY A 87 -3.46 6.02 -10.80
N GLU A 88 -4.03 7.22 -10.97
CA GLU A 88 -3.36 8.36 -11.58
C GLU A 88 -2.43 9.05 -10.60
N PHE A 89 -2.74 8.95 -9.32
CA PHE A 89 -1.93 9.50 -8.24
C PHE A 89 -1.38 8.34 -7.41
N ILE A 90 -0.11 8.44 -7.06
CA ILE A 90 0.58 7.40 -6.29
C ILE A 90 0.98 8.00 -4.94
N ALA A 91 0.55 7.37 -3.86
CA ALA A 91 0.97 7.74 -2.50
C ALA A 91 1.80 6.58 -1.93
N ILE A 92 2.97 6.91 -1.38
CA ILE A 92 3.88 5.92 -0.82
C ILE A 92 3.95 6.13 0.67
N PHE A 93 3.66 5.08 1.46
CA PHE A 93 3.74 5.13 2.91
C PHE A 93 4.74 4.08 3.39
N ASP A 94 5.74 4.52 4.13
CA ASP A 94 6.67 3.61 4.79
C ASP A 94 6.00 2.90 5.97
N ALA A 95 6.54 1.75 6.36
CA ALA A 95 5.94 0.91 7.41
C ALA A 95 5.78 1.64 8.74
N ASP A 96 6.65 2.59 9.06
CA ASP A 96 6.59 3.37 10.30
C ASP A 96 5.74 4.64 10.20
N PHE A 97 5.15 4.91 9.04
CA PHE A 97 4.33 6.09 8.82
C PHE A 97 2.85 5.74 8.97
N LEU A 98 2.17 6.39 9.91
CA LEU A 98 0.74 6.18 10.16
C LEU A 98 -0.01 7.48 9.90
N PRO A 99 -0.52 7.70 8.68
CA PRO A 99 -1.22 8.94 8.36
C PRO A 99 -2.57 9.01 9.06
N HIS A 100 -3.07 10.24 9.24
CA HIS A 100 -4.45 10.43 9.67
C HIS A 100 -5.38 9.87 8.59
N LYS A 101 -6.54 9.36 9.01
CA LYS A 101 -7.47 8.72 8.09
C LYS A 101 -8.02 9.67 7.02
N ASP A 102 -7.98 10.97 7.26
CA ASP A 102 -8.45 11.98 6.30
C ASP A 102 -7.32 12.52 5.41
N PHE A 103 -6.12 11.94 5.48
CA PHE A 103 -4.94 12.41 4.75
C PHE A 103 -5.21 12.57 3.26
N LEU A 104 -5.82 11.58 2.62
CA LEU A 104 -6.08 11.62 1.18
C LEU A 104 -7.12 12.68 0.84
N LEU A 105 -8.15 12.82 1.67
CA LEU A 105 -9.19 13.84 1.45
C LEU A 105 -8.62 15.24 1.47
N LYS A 106 -7.58 15.47 2.28
CA LYS A 106 -6.94 16.79 2.37
C LYS A 106 -5.88 17.01 1.29
N THR A 107 -5.25 15.93 0.81
CA THR A 107 -4.09 16.01 -0.07
C THR A 107 -4.48 15.98 -1.54
N VAL A 108 -5.37 15.08 -1.94
CA VAL A 108 -5.73 14.87 -3.35
C VAL A 108 -6.31 16.10 -4.03
N PRO A 109 -7.20 16.89 -3.39
CA PRO A 109 -7.73 18.09 -4.03
C PRO A 109 -6.65 19.08 -4.48
N TYR A 110 -5.55 19.17 -3.73
CA TYR A 110 -4.43 20.05 -4.11
C TYR A 110 -3.77 19.59 -5.40
N PHE A 111 -3.60 18.28 -5.58
CA PHE A 111 -3.00 17.75 -6.80
C PHE A 111 -3.90 18.01 -8.01
N LYS A 112 -5.21 17.89 -7.84
CA LYS A 112 -6.16 18.17 -8.92
C LYS A 112 -6.16 19.63 -9.31
N ASP A 113 -6.09 20.51 -8.33
CA ASP A 113 -6.10 21.96 -8.57
C ASP A 113 -4.81 22.43 -9.24
N ALA A 114 -3.74 21.71 -9.07
CA ALA A 114 -2.44 22.02 -9.68
C ALA A 114 -2.38 21.69 -11.17
N GLN A 115 -3.37 20.97 -11.65
CA GLN A 115 -3.48 20.62 -13.07
C GLN A 115 -4.32 21.62 -13.83
#